data_cc2bb32ab2bf7134e0f7a1167df18b1c
#
_entry.id   cc2bb32ab2bf7134e0f7a1167df18b1c
#
_cell.length_a   1.000
_cell.length_b   1.000
_cell.length_c   1.000
_cell.angle_alpha   90.00
_cell.angle_beta   90.00
_cell.angle_gamma   90.00
#
_symmetry.space_group_name_H-M   'P 1'
#
loop_
_entity.id
_entity.type
_entity.pdbx_description
1 polymer ?
#
loop_
_entity_poly.entity_id
_entity_poly.type
_entity_poly.pdbx_seq_one_letter_code
_entity_poly.pdbx_strand_id
1 'polypeptide(L)'
;MGLLDDFSEEEIETIPDERKVVVEEKRSEGIRVEADSKQESITTGKGHLYNVKVINGTSREQTVEVSIKLLYETDEDNRVHWKVDLIGETTLSKEGEKFSKEFEIERGASETLKIEVQAPEGARYGEKMEVIVDATSKKDFFLTDSINLMTIARPTVIAVKTQIGQERTVGDHLAGLAKNKKLGIFSILSPKPVRGYIFMEVMSPQIIEDAIGRIRKAKGVVEGETNINEIEHFLAPKLAVECIAEGDIVELSAGPFKGEKARVTQIDESNDEITVELFEATVPIPVTVRGDHVRLLDKEKQM
;
A
#
# COMPACT_ATOMS: atom_id res chain seq x y z
N MET A 1 69.18 -26.67 6.89
CA MET A 1 69.42 -25.71 5.81
C MET A 1 68.07 -25.32 5.24
N GLY A 2 67.64 -24.11 5.44
CA GLY A 2 66.43 -23.50 4.87
C GLY A 2 65.42 -23.13 5.94
N LEU A 3 65.51 -22.07 6.47
CA LEU A 3 64.70 -20.86 6.65
C LEU A 3 63.17 -21.10 6.58
N LEU A 4 62.51 -20.99 7.73
CA LEU A 4 61.12 -20.60 7.85
C LEU A 4 61.07 -19.47 8.87
N ASP A 5 61.09 -18.29 8.35
CA ASP A 5 60.99 -17.03 9.06
C ASP A 5 59.53 -16.68 9.30
N ASP A 6 59.31 -16.22 10.48
CA ASP A 6 58.46 -15.12 10.95
C ASP A 6 57.24 -14.73 10.09
N PHE A 7 56.06 -15.03 10.58
CA PHE A 7 54.91 -14.18 10.36
C PHE A 7 54.60 -13.44 11.67
N SER A 8 54.99 -12.17 11.67
CA SER A 8 54.64 -11.19 12.67
C SER A 8 53.14 -10.95 12.68
N GLU A 9 52.61 -10.92 13.92
CA GLU A 9 51.27 -10.45 14.24
C GLU A 9 51.09 -9.02 13.70
N GLU A 10 50.27 -8.84 12.68
CA GLU A 10 49.78 -7.53 12.27
C GLU A 10 48.68 -7.08 13.25
N GLU A 11 49.00 -5.99 13.92
CA GLU A 11 48.12 -5.21 14.79
C GLU A 11 46.84 -4.85 14.04
N ILE A 12 45.69 -5.26 14.60
CA ILE A 12 44.38 -4.77 14.16
C ILE A 12 44.27 -3.33 14.64
N GLU A 13 44.57 -2.38 13.77
CA GLU A 13 44.22 -0.98 13.97
C GLU A 13 42.70 -0.85 14.07
N THR A 14 42.24 -0.49 15.26
CA THR A 14 40.88 -0.06 15.54
C THR A 14 40.58 1.20 14.75
N ILE A 15 39.65 1.09 13.81
CA ILE A 15 39.10 2.22 13.05
C ILE A 15 38.40 3.17 14.04
N PRO A 16 38.78 4.46 14.10
CA PRO A 16 38.11 5.40 14.98
C PRO A 16 36.70 5.71 14.49
N ASP A 17 35.78 5.61 15.43
CA ASP A 17 34.41 6.11 15.52
C ASP A 17 33.99 7.09 14.41
N GLU A 18 32.92 6.72 13.72
CA GLU A 18 32.25 7.48 12.68
C GLU A 18 31.93 8.90 13.19
N ARG A 19 32.71 9.86 12.79
CA ARG A 19 32.28 11.25 12.81
C ARG A 19 31.04 11.35 11.94
N LYS A 20 29.88 11.54 12.56
CA LYS A 20 28.69 12.06 11.89
C LYS A 20 29.12 13.34 11.18
N VAL A 21 29.39 13.25 9.91
CA VAL A 21 29.47 14.41 9.03
C VAL A 21 28.04 14.92 8.97
N VAL A 22 27.73 15.88 9.83
CA VAL A 22 26.58 16.74 9.63
C VAL A 22 26.91 17.51 8.36
N VAL A 23 26.38 17.04 7.24
CA VAL A 23 26.32 17.80 6.00
C VAL A 23 25.38 18.95 6.33
N GLU A 24 25.94 20.09 6.79
CA GLU A 24 25.23 21.36 6.70
C GLU A 24 24.96 21.55 5.21
N GLU A 25 23.69 21.26 4.81
CA GLU A 25 23.21 21.71 3.51
C GLU A 25 23.47 23.21 3.44
N LYS A 26 24.45 23.60 2.63
CA LYS A 26 24.66 25.00 2.26
C LYS A 26 23.30 25.49 1.78
N ARG A 27 22.62 26.30 2.62
CA ARG A 27 21.41 27.01 2.24
C ARG A 27 21.74 27.77 0.96
N SER A 28 21.30 27.24 -0.18
CA SER A 28 21.54 27.88 -1.46
C SER A 28 20.85 29.24 -1.43
N GLU A 29 21.60 30.32 -1.67
CA GLU A 29 21.03 31.64 -1.85
C GLU A 29 20.17 31.61 -3.11
N GLY A 30 18.83 31.71 -2.97
CA GLY A 30 17.93 31.63 -4.10
C GLY A 30 16.45 31.52 -3.71
N ILE A 31 15.60 31.47 -4.71
CA ILE A 31 14.21 31.05 -4.53
C ILE A 31 14.19 29.53 -4.41
N ARG A 32 13.37 28.99 -3.50
CA ARG A 32 13.17 27.54 -3.33
C ARG A 32 11.69 27.21 -3.23
N VAL A 33 11.32 26.07 -3.80
CA VAL A 33 9.97 25.51 -3.71
C VAL A 33 10.05 24.16 -3.01
N GLU A 34 9.37 24.05 -1.88
CA GLU A 34 9.33 22.84 -1.07
C GLU A 34 7.87 22.40 -0.87
N ALA A 35 7.63 21.11 -0.76
CA ALA A 35 6.31 20.56 -0.44
C ALA A 35 6.43 19.51 0.68
N ASP A 36 5.35 19.30 1.41
CA ASP A 36 5.24 18.27 2.44
C ASP A 36 5.40 16.86 1.87
N SER A 37 4.91 16.62 0.65
CA SER A 37 5.19 15.42 -0.13
C SER A 37 5.30 15.76 -1.61
N LYS A 38 6.00 14.91 -2.38
CA LYS A 38 6.13 15.06 -3.84
C LYS A 38 5.31 14.05 -4.61
N GLN A 39 4.93 12.96 -3.96
CA GLN A 39 4.15 11.90 -4.59
C GLN A 39 3.18 11.31 -3.58
N GLU A 40 1.92 11.20 -4.00
CA GLU A 40 0.86 10.61 -3.20
C GLU A 40 0.01 9.66 -4.05
N SER A 41 -0.60 8.69 -3.37
CA SER A 41 -1.52 7.76 -4.01
C SER A 41 -2.88 7.86 -3.33
N ILE A 42 -3.91 8.20 -4.11
CA ILE A 42 -5.25 8.46 -3.60
C ILE A 42 -6.30 7.58 -4.25
N THR A 43 -7.35 7.30 -3.52
CA THR A 43 -8.54 6.60 -4.02
C THR A 43 -9.37 7.55 -4.88
N THR A 44 -10.02 7.01 -5.91
CA THR A 44 -10.92 7.79 -6.76
C THR A 44 -12.05 8.44 -5.95
N GLY A 45 -12.46 9.63 -6.38
CA GLY A 45 -13.44 10.45 -5.66
C GLY A 45 -12.91 11.15 -4.42
N LYS A 46 -11.65 10.90 -4.02
CA LYS A 46 -10.98 11.59 -2.90
C LYS A 46 -9.94 12.58 -3.40
N GLY A 47 -9.54 13.48 -2.51
CA GLY A 47 -8.50 14.47 -2.73
C GLY A 47 -7.33 14.33 -1.75
N HIS A 48 -6.18 14.85 -2.14
CA HIS A 48 -5.03 15.07 -1.28
C HIS A 48 -4.61 16.54 -1.31
N LEU A 49 -4.30 17.08 -0.13
CA LEU A 49 -3.90 18.46 0.05
C LEU A 49 -2.38 18.57 0.18
N TYR A 50 -1.74 19.17 -0.81
CA TYR A 50 -0.32 19.53 -0.76
C TYR A 50 -0.16 20.92 -0.17
N ASN A 51 0.81 21.07 0.76
CA ASN A 51 1.26 22.37 1.24
C ASN A 51 2.59 22.70 0.57
N VAL A 52 2.56 23.65 -0.36
CA VAL A 52 3.74 24.07 -1.13
C VAL A 52 4.25 25.39 -0.58
N LYS A 53 5.50 25.43 -0.16
CA LYS A 53 6.17 26.62 0.37
C LYS A 53 7.10 27.18 -0.69
N VAL A 54 6.94 28.46 -0.99
CA VAL A 54 7.86 29.26 -1.80
C VAL A 54 8.70 30.10 -0.86
N ILE A 55 9.99 29.88 -0.83
CA ILE A 55 10.93 30.43 0.15
C ILE A 55 11.87 31.41 -0.54
N ASN A 56 11.98 32.63 -0.03
CA ASN A 56 12.99 33.58 -0.45
C ASN A 56 14.27 33.43 0.41
N GLY A 57 15.22 32.64 -0.07
CA GLY A 57 16.56 32.48 0.57
C GLY A 57 17.54 33.57 0.21
N THR A 58 17.17 34.60 -0.57
CA THR A 58 18.06 35.69 -0.95
C THR A 58 18.24 36.70 0.16
N SER A 59 19.22 37.61 -0.01
CA SER A 59 19.51 38.68 0.94
C SER A 59 18.55 39.87 0.89
N ARG A 60 17.60 39.89 -0.05
CA ARG A 60 16.67 41.00 -0.29
C ARG A 60 15.24 40.48 -0.48
N GLU A 61 14.27 41.37 -0.32
CA GLU A 61 12.89 41.13 -0.74
C GLU A 61 12.80 40.83 -2.25
N GLN A 62 12.00 39.87 -2.60
CA GLN A 62 11.75 39.43 -3.97
C GLN A 62 10.27 39.46 -4.31
N THR A 63 9.95 39.94 -5.51
CA THR A 63 8.66 39.72 -6.15
C THR A 63 8.78 38.41 -6.94
N VAL A 64 8.11 37.37 -6.49
CA VAL A 64 8.19 36.03 -7.06
C VAL A 64 6.90 35.74 -7.81
N GLU A 65 7.00 35.43 -9.09
CA GLU A 65 5.89 34.91 -9.88
C GLU A 65 5.83 33.39 -9.66
N VAL A 66 4.72 32.92 -9.11
CA VAL A 66 4.45 31.50 -8.96
C VAL A 66 3.46 31.09 -10.06
N SER A 67 3.87 30.15 -10.88
CA SER A 67 3.00 29.57 -11.91
C SER A 67 2.73 28.10 -11.64
N ILE A 68 1.50 27.67 -11.85
CA ILE A 68 1.04 26.29 -11.66
C ILE A 68 0.52 25.78 -13.00
N LYS A 69 0.98 24.60 -13.38
CA LYS A 69 0.64 23.96 -14.66
C LYS A 69 0.26 22.51 -14.42
N LEU A 70 -0.81 22.06 -15.07
CA LEU A 70 -1.27 20.68 -15.01
C LEU A 70 -0.73 19.89 -16.18
N LEU A 71 -0.23 18.68 -15.90
CA LEU A 71 0.12 17.67 -16.91
C LEU A 71 -0.53 16.35 -16.51
N TYR A 72 -1.34 15.80 -17.38
CA TYR A 72 -1.88 14.45 -17.23
C TYR A 72 -2.20 13.87 -18.62
N GLU A 73 -2.07 12.56 -18.72
CA GLU A 73 -2.39 11.84 -19.94
C GLU A 73 -3.92 11.75 -20.07
N THR A 74 -4.48 12.38 -21.10
CA THR A 74 -5.89 12.20 -21.48
C THR A 74 -5.97 11.24 -22.65
N ASP A 75 -6.70 10.13 -22.47
CA ASP A 75 -7.21 9.40 -23.62
C ASP A 75 -8.29 10.28 -24.31
N GLU A 76 -8.28 10.38 -25.62
CA GLU A 76 -9.26 11.17 -26.41
C GLU A 76 -10.72 10.83 -26.09
N ASP A 77 -10.98 9.62 -25.61
CA ASP A 77 -12.29 9.11 -25.17
C ASP A 77 -12.59 9.34 -23.68
N ASN A 78 -11.64 9.82 -22.88
CA ASN A 78 -11.82 9.93 -21.43
C ASN A 78 -12.42 11.28 -21.04
N ARG A 79 -13.72 11.30 -20.78
CA ARG A 79 -14.48 12.48 -20.31
C ARG A 79 -14.29 12.79 -18.82
N VAL A 80 -13.35 12.12 -18.16
CA VAL A 80 -13.15 12.22 -16.73
C VAL A 80 -11.93 13.08 -16.46
N HIS A 81 -12.12 14.18 -15.77
CA HIS A 81 -11.06 15.17 -15.55
C HIS A 81 -10.67 15.21 -14.09
N TRP A 82 -9.37 15.18 -13.84
CA TRP A 82 -8.79 15.50 -12.55
C TRP A 82 -9.14 16.95 -12.19
N LYS A 83 -9.27 17.20 -10.90
CA LYS A 83 -9.58 18.53 -10.39
C LYS A 83 -8.48 18.97 -9.44
N VAL A 84 -7.98 20.19 -9.65
CA VAL A 84 -6.94 20.79 -8.83
C VAL A 84 -7.47 22.11 -8.30
N ASP A 85 -7.77 22.12 -7.00
CA ASP A 85 -8.27 23.30 -6.31
C ASP A 85 -7.10 24.03 -5.63
N LEU A 86 -6.86 25.27 -6.07
CA LEU A 86 -5.95 26.20 -5.41
C LEU A 86 -6.74 26.93 -4.34
N ILE A 87 -6.58 26.52 -3.11
CA ILE A 87 -7.42 26.97 -2.00
C ILE A 87 -7.33 28.49 -1.81
N GLY A 88 -8.48 29.14 -1.95
CA GLY A 88 -8.59 30.60 -1.89
C GLY A 88 -8.36 31.34 -3.20
N GLU A 89 -8.06 30.63 -4.30
CA GLU A 89 -7.77 31.22 -5.60
C GLU A 89 -8.71 30.71 -6.70
N THR A 90 -8.44 29.55 -7.27
CA THR A 90 -9.17 29.01 -8.42
C THR A 90 -9.10 27.49 -8.48
N THR A 91 -9.94 26.92 -9.33
CA THR A 91 -9.92 25.49 -9.66
C THR A 91 -9.45 25.31 -11.08
N LEU A 92 -8.50 24.40 -11.29
CA LEU A 92 -8.00 23.97 -12.59
C LEU A 92 -8.49 22.54 -12.87
N SER A 93 -8.93 22.26 -14.09
CA SER A 93 -9.48 20.94 -14.44
C SER A 93 -9.12 20.44 -15.82
N LYS A 94 -8.46 21.26 -16.65
CA LYS A 94 -8.08 20.88 -18.01
C LYS A 94 -6.58 20.84 -18.16
N GLU A 95 -6.11 19.91 -18.97
CA GLU A 95 -4.72 19.87 -19.37
C GLU A 95 -4.30 21.19 -20.05
N GLY A 96 -3.12 21.68 -19.65
CA GLY A 96 -2.59 22.94 -20.16
C GLY A 96 -3.18 24.20 -19.53
N GLU A 97 -4.20 24.10 -18.66
CA GLU A 97 -4.59 25.24 -17.82
C GLU A 97 -3.42 25.68 -16.95
N LYS A 98 -3.26 26.99 -16.81
CA LYS A 98 -2.22 27.61 -16.02
C LYS A 98 -2.83 28.61 -15.06
N PHE A 99 -2.27 28.67 -13.88
CA PHE A 99 -2.48 29.73 -12.91
C PHE A 99 -1.17 30.47 -12.69
N SER A 100 -1.21 31.78 -12.54
CA SER A 100 -0.03 32.57 -12.18
C SER A 100 -0.43 33.66 -11.21
N LYS A 101 0.38 33.82 -10.17
CA LYS A 101 0.21 34.86 -9.16
C LYS A 101 1.56 35.38 -8.67
N GLU A 102 1.63 36.65 -8.38
CA GLU A 102 2.81 37.31 -7.84
C GLU A 102 2.71 37.43 -6.32
N PHE A 103 3.83 37.16 -5.65
CA PHE A 103 3.98 37.28 -4.21
C PHE A 103 5.18 38.17 -3.90
N GLU A 104 5.01 39.11 -2.98
CA GLU A 104 6.11 39.85 -2.40
C GLU A 104 6.59 39.12 -1.15
N ILE A 105 7.77 38.52 -1.23
CA ILE A 105 8.33 37.68 -0.16
C ILE A 105 9.55 38.37 0.42
N GLU A 106 9.48 38.73 1.68
CA GLU A 106 10.60 39.33 2.42
C GLU A 106 11.80 38.37 2.51
N ARG A 107 12.96 38.92 2.80
CA ARG A 107 14.19 38.13 3.02
C ARG A 107 13.97 37.04 4.07
N GLY A 108 14.22 35.78 3.71
CA GLY A 108 14.13 34.64 4.61
C GLY A 108 12.69 34.24 4.96
N ALA A 109 11.68 34.92 4.40
CA ALA A 109 10.27 34.58 4.56
C ALA A 109 9.83 33.53 3.52
N SER A 110 8.64 32.99 3.71
CA SER A 110 8.02 32.04 2.78
C SER A 110 6.53 32.28 2.68
N GLU A 111 5.97 32.03 1.49
CA GLU A 111 4.55 31.95 1.22
C GLU A 111 4.13 30.51 1.05
N THR A 112 2.93 30.14 1.53
CA THR A 112 2.42 28.77 1.44
C THR A 112 1.17 28.74 0.59
N LEU A 113 1.24 27.96 -0.48
CA LEU A 113 0.09 27.62 -1.32
C LEU A 113 -0.46 26.26 -0.89
N LYS A 114 -1.79 26.17 -0.85
CA LYS A 114 -2.51 24.93 -0.58
C LYS A 114 -3.16 24.44 -1.85
N ILE A 115 -2.73 23.28 -2.31
CA ILE A 115 -3.15 22.69 -3.59
C ILE A 115 -3.81 21.36 -3.29
N GLU A 116 -5.13 21.27 -3.48
CA GLU A 116 -5.87 20.01 -3.34
C GLU A 116 -6.04 19.37 -4.73
N VAL A 117 -5.55 18.12 -4.86
CA VAL A 117 -5.67 17.34 -6.08
C VAL A 117 -6.70 16.25 -5.85
N GLN A 118 -7.76 16.21 -6.64
CA GLN A 118 -8.85 15.24 -6.55
C GLN A 118 -8.83 14.28 -7.74
N ALA A 119 -8.78 12.98 -7.44
CA ALA A 119 -8.91 11.95 -8.47
C ALA A 119 -10.40 11.79 -8.84
N PRO A 120 -10.72 11.78 -10.14
CA PRO A 120 -12.10 11.56 -10.59
C PRO A 120 -12.57 10.13 -10.29
N GLU A 121 -13.87 9.92 -10.09
CA GLU A 121 -14.45 8.59 -9.83
C GLU A 121 -14.21 7.58 -10.95
N GLY A 122 -14.03 8.04 -12.19
CA GLY A 122 -13.73 7.22 -13.36
C GLY A 122 -12.26 7.00 -13.64
N ALA A 123 -11.34 7.48 -12.79
CA ALA A 123 -9.90 7.28 -12.98
C ALA A 123 -9.53 5.79 -13.03
N ARG A 124 -8.57 5.47 -13.90
CA ARG A 124 -8.05 4.11 -14.06
C ARG A 124 -6.93 3.84 -13.07
N TYR A 125 -6.64 2.57 -12.84
CA TYR A 125 -5.50 2.17 -12.03
C TYR A 125 -4.19 2.73 -12.58
N GLY A 126 -3.45 3.43 -11.71
CA GLY A 126 -2.16 4.01 -12.07
C GLY A 126 -2.25 5.29 -12.91
N GLU A 127 -3.46 5.82 -13.18
CA GLU A 127 -3.63 7.13 -13.82
C GLU A 127 -3.03 8.22 -12.93
N LYS A 128 -2.34 9.18 -13.54
CA LYS A 128 -1.52 10.16 -12.85
C LYS A 128 -1.96 11.57 -13.17
N MET A 129 -1.87 12.44 -12.16
CA MET A 129 -1.91 13.88 -12.29
C MET A 129 -0.57 14.44 -11.83
N GLU A 130 0.05 15.26 -12.66
CA GLU A 130 1.25 16.00 -12.31
C GLU A 130 0.93 17.49 -12.24
N VAL A 131 1.26 18.09 -11.11
CA VAL A 131 1.14 19.53 -10.87
C VAL A 131 2.54 20.11 -10.76
N ILE A 132 2.94 20.89 -11.76
CA ILE A 132 4.22 21.59 -11.76
C ILE A 132 4.00 22.97 -11.15
N VAL A 133 4.78 23.29 -10.12
CA VAL A 133 4.80 24.60 -9.47
C VAL A 133 6.16 25.22 -9.71
N ASP A 134 6.19 26.27 -10.53
CA ASP A 134 7.40 27.04 -10.84
C ASP A 134 7.35 28.35 -10.06
N ALA A 135 8.46 28.76 -9.46
CA ALA A 135 8.62 30.03 -8.79
C ALA A 135 9.83 30.79 -9.35
N THR A 136 9.61 31.98 -9.89
CA THR A 136 10.66 32.77 -10.57
C THR A 136 10.63 34.20 -10.07
N SER A 137 11.81 34.76 -9.74
CA SER A 137 11.93 36.17 -9.38
C SER A 137 11.70 37.06 -10.61
N LYS A 138 10.86 38.10 -10.47
CA LYS A 138 10.65 39.12 -11.50
C LYS A 138 11.87 40.01 -11.74
N LYS A 139 12.72 40.16 -10.74
CA LYS A 139 13.92 41.02 -10.79
C LYS A 139 15.12 40.28 -11.37
N ASP A 140 15.19 38.96 -11.19
CA ASP A 140 16.28 38.11 -11.65
C ASP A 140 15.74 36.75 -12.10
N PHE A 141 15.60 36.53 -13.38
CA PHE A 141 15.08 35.29 -13.96
C PHE A 141 15.96 34.07 -13.76
N PHE A 142 17.22 34.24 -13.29
CA PHE A 142 18.07 33.12 -12.89
C PHE A 142 17.71 32.58 -11.50
N LEU A 143 17.00 33.38 -10.68
CA LEU A 143 16.46 32.96 -9.41
C LEU A 143 15.11 32.27 -9.64
N THR A 144 15.18 31.01 -9.98
CA THR A 144 14.01 30.17 -10.25
C THR A 144 14.19 28.81 -9.60
N ASP A 145 13.09 28.21 -9.15
CA ASP A 145 13.02 26.82 -8.68
C ASP A 145 11.66 26.24 -9.05
N SER A 146 11.59 24.92 -9.08
CA SER A 146 10.42 24.19 -9.54
C SER A 146 10.25 22.88 -8.78
N ILE A 147 9.01 22.52 -8.48
CA ILE A 147 8.64 21.24 -7.91
C ILE A 147 7.56 20.57 -8.74
N ASN A 148 7.68 19.24 -8.91
CA ASN A 148 6.64 18.42 -9.51
C ASN A 148 5.95 17.59 -8.41
N LEU A 149 4.62 17.77 -8.29
CA LEU A 149 3.77 17.02 -7.40
C LEU A 149 3.02 15.97 -8.21
N MET A 150 3.22 14.70 -7.89
CA MET A 150 2.61 13.58 -8.59
C MET A 150 1.52 12.93 -7.74
N THR A 151 0.31 12.88 -8.25
CA THR A 151 -0.80 12.17 -7.60
C THR A 151 -1.23 10.99 -8.47
N ILE A 152 -1.30 9.79 -7.88
CA ILE A 152 -1.59 8.54 -8.58
C ILE A 152 -2.91 7.98 -8.07
N ALA A 153 -3.81 7.64 -8.98
CA ALA A 153 -5.05 6.95 -8.65
C ALA A 153 -4.78 5.48 -8.33
N ARG A 154 -5.22 5.03 -7.15
CA ARG A 154 -5.06 3.66 -6.67
C ARG A 154 -6.40 3.03 -6.32
N PRO A 155 -6.50 1.68 -6.36
CA PRO A 155 -7.64 0.97 -5.83
C PRO A 155 -7.68 1.06 -4.30
N THR A 156 -8.85 0.76 -3.75
CA THR A 156 -9.07 0.62 -2.32
C THR A 156 -9.80 -0.68 -2.01
N VAL A 157 -9.68 -1.14 -0.77
CA VAL A 157 -10.46 -2.29 -0.30
C VAL A 157 -11.69 -1.79 0.43
N ILE A 158 -12.85 -2.31 0.02
CA ILE A 158 -14.15 -2.04 0.66
C ILE A 158 -14.76 -3.32 1.20
N ALA A 159 -15.53 -3.21 2.26
CA ALA A 159 -16.37 -4.29 2.76
C ALA A 159 -17.80 -4.13 2.25
N VAL A 160 -18.37 -5.22 1.75
CA VAL A 160 -19.77 -5.27 1.29
C VAL A 160 -20.57 -6.16 2.21
N LYS A 161 -21.63 -5.62 2.80
CA LYS A 161 -22.57 -6.36 3.64
C LYS A 161 -23.52 -7.19 2.79
N THR A 162 -23.66 -8.48 3.11
CA THR A 162 -24.50 -9.42 2.40
C THR A 162 -25.55 -10.04 3.35
N GLN A 163 -26.49 -10.78 2.80
CA GLN A 163 -27.28 -11.71 3.57
C GLN A 163 -26.40 -12.90 3.99
N ILE A 164 -26.46 -13.28 5.27
CA ILE A 164 -25.66 -14.39 5.83
C ILE A 164 -25.92 -15.68 5.03
N GLY A 165 -24.83 -16.37 4.63
CA GLY A 165 -24.85 -17.57 3.81
C GLY A 165 -25.03 -17.30 2.32
N GLN A 166 -25.03 -16.05 1.88
CA GLN A 166 -25.12 -15.65 0.47
C GLN A 166 -23.86 -14.93 -0.03
N GLU A 167 -22.79 -14.93 0.76
CA GLU A 167 -21.54 -14.23 0.50
C GLU A 167 -20.96 -14.63 -0.85
N ARG A 168 -20.84 -15.95 -1.07
CA ARG A 168 -20.33 -16.49 -2.33
C ARG A 168 -21.24 -16.14 -3.52
N THR A 169 -22.56 -16.26 -3.35
CA THR A 169 -23.51 -15.92 -4.42
C THR A 169 -23.42 -14.45 -4.83
N VAL A 170 -23.26 -13.54 -3.86
CA VAL A 170 -23.09 -12.11 -4.13
C VAL A 170 -21.73 -11.87 -4.81
N GLY A 171 -20.66 -12.51 -4.32
CA GLY A 171 -19.32 -12.40 -4.91
C GLY A 171 -19.31 -12.89 -6.37
N ASP A 172 -19.89 -14.05 -6.66
CA ASP A 172 -19.95 -14.61 -8.02
C ASP A 172 -20.75 -13.68 -8.96
N HIS A 173 -21.84 -13.07 -8.47
CA HIS A 173 -22.63 -12.11 -9.24
C HIS A 173 -21.83 -10.85 -9.58
N LEU A 174 -21.13 -10.28 -8.58
CA LEU A 174 -20.27 -9.12 -8.78
C LEU A 174 -19.09 -9.41 -9.70
N ALA A 175 -18.48 -10.59 -9.58
CA ALA A 175 -17.43 -11.04 -10.50
C ALA A 175 -17.94 -11.16 -11.95
N GLY A 176 -19.17 -11.64 -12.14
CA GLY A 176 -19.83 -11.66 -13.43
C GLY A 176 -20.07 -10.26 -14.01
N LEU A 177 -20.52 -9.32 -13.17
CA LEU A 177 -20.71 -7.93 -13.58
C LEU A 177 -19.37 -7.24 -13.91
N ALA A 178 -18.32 -7.53 -13.16
CA ALA A 178 -16.97 -7.01 -13.40
C ALA A 178 -16.47 -7.36 -14.80
N LYS A 179 -16.59 -8.63 -15.19
CA LYS A 179 -16.19 -9.11 -16.52
C LYS A 179 -16.97 -8.45 -17.65
N ASN A 180 -18.27 -8.24 -17.47
CA ASN A 180 -19.16 -7.73 -18.51
C ASN A 180 -19.15 -6.20 -18.63
N LYS A 181 -18.90 -5.45 -17.54
CA LYS A 181 -19.08 -4.00 -17.48
C LYS A 181 -17.81 -3.22 -17.18
N LYS A 182 -16.66 -3.88 -17.03
CA LYS A 182 -15.38 -3.24 -16.67
C LYS A 182 -15.50 -2.34 -15.42
N LEU A 183 -16.13 -2.84 -14.36
CA LEU A 183 -16.45 -2.08 -13.15
C LEU A 183 -15.23 -1.72 -12.28
N GLY A 184 -14.00 -2.02 -12.72
CA GLY A 184 -12.80 -1.75 -11.93
C GLY A 184 -12.73 -2.57 -10.63
N ILE A 185 -13.27 -3.79 -10.63
CA ILE A 185 -13.12 -4.77 -9.53
C ILE A 185 -11.90 -5.63 -9.84
N PHE A 186 -10.91 -5.64 -8.96
CA PHE A 186 -9.66 -6.38 -9.11
C PHE A 186 -9.70 -7.72 -8.40
N SER A 187 -10.23 -7.74 -7.18
CA SER A 187 -10.35 -8.96 -6.38
C SER A 187 -11.62 -8.98 -5.54
N ILE A 188 -12.07 -10.18 -5.19
CA ILE A 188 -13.21 -10.41 -4.28
C ILE A 188 -12.80 -11.51 -3.31
N LEU A 189 -12.85 -11.22 -2.00
CA LEU A 189 -12.54 -12.13 -0.93
C LEU A 189 -13.79 -12.43 -0.09
N SER A 190 -14.12 -13.72 0.06
CA SER A 190 -15.21 -14.19 0.92
C SER A 190 -14.65 -15.13 2.00
N PRO A 191 -14.17 -14.59 3.12
CA PRO A 191 -13.54 -15.40 4.17
C PRO A 191 -14.58 -16.27 4.88
N LYS A 192 -14.32 -17.55 5.06
CA LYS A 192 -15.24 -18.48 5.76
C LYS A 192 -15.60 -18.04 7.20
N PRO A 193 -14.67 -17.46 8.00
CA PRO A 193 -14.97 -17.03 9.36
C PRO A 193 -15.87 -15.80 9.45
N VAL A 194 -15.89 -14.94 8.42
CA VAL A 194 -16.63 -13.67 8.41
C VAL A 194 -17.94 -13.83 7.66
N ARG A 195 -19.00 -14.07 8.42
CA ARG A 195 -20.34 -14.26 7.84
C ARG A 195 -21.05 -12.92 7.59
N GLY A 196 -21.72 -12.82 6.45
CA GLY A 196 -22.50 -11.63 6.06
C GLY A 196 -21.67 -10.51 5.46
N TYR A 197 -20.39 -10.75 5.13
CA TYR A 197 -19.49 -9.78 4.50
C TYR A 197 -18.63 -10.43 3.44
N ILE A 198 -18.31 -9.64 2.42
CA ILE A 198 -17.24 -9.90 1.46
C ILE A 198 -16.36 -8.66 1.37
N PHE A 199 -15.10 -8.83 1.07
CA PHE A 199 -14.14 -7.75 0.83
C PHE A 199 -13.85 -7.67 -0.66
N MET A 200 -13.68 -6.46 -1.17
CA MET A 200 -13.45 -6.24 -2.59
C MET A 200 -12.39 -5.18 -2.78
N GLU A 201 -11.42 -5.46 -3.63
CA GLU A 201 -10.50 -4.46 -4.12
C GLU A 201 -11.09 -3.83 -5.38
N VAL A 202 -11.33 -2.52 -5.32
CA VAL A 202 -12.07 -1.79 -6.36
C VAL A 202 -11.41 -0.46 -6.67
N MET A 203 -11.55 -0.02 -7.91
CA MET A 203 -11.07 1.31 -8.30
C MET A 203 -11.98 2.41 -7.76
N SER A 204 -13.30 2.26 -7.90
CA SER A 204 -14.28 3.25 -7.44
C SER A 204 -15.33 2.60 -6.53
N PRO A 205 -15.36 2.94 -5.25
CA PRO A 205 -16.41 2.49 -4.33
C PRO A 205 -17.82 2.88 -4.77
N GLN A 206 -17.97 4.09 -5.33
CA GLN A 206 -19.26 4.64 -5.76
C GLN A 206 -19.91 3.81 -6.88
N ILE A 207 -19.10 3.42 -7.88
CA ILE A 207 -19.58 2.56 -8.98
C ILE A 207 -20.04 1.20 -8.46
N ILE A 208 -19.39 0.68 -7.40
CA ILE A 208 -19.77 -0.58 -6.79
C ILE A 208 -21.07 -0.43 -5.99
N GLU A 209 -21.25 0.67 -5.27
CA GLU A 209 -22.49 0.96 -4.53
C GLU A 209 -23.71 0.94 -5.45
N ASP A 210 -23.62 1.59 -6.61
CA ASP A 210 -24.65 1.57 -7.65
C ASP A 210 -24.92 0.16 -8.20
N ALA A 211 -23.87 -0.64 -8.37
CA ALA A 211 -23.99 -2.03 -8.85
C ALA A 211 -24.66 -2.94 -7.80
N ILE A 212 -24.31 -2.77 -6.52
CA ILE A 212 -24.85 -3.54 -5.40
C ILE A 212 -26.34 -3.29 -5.20
N GLY A 213 -26.83 -2.06 -5.40
CA GLY A 213 -28.23 -1.69 -5.28
C GLY A 213 -29.18 -2.56 -6.15
N ARG A 214 -28.66 -3.25 -7.15
CA ARG A 214 -29.38 -4.18 -8.05
C ARG A 214 -29.33 -5.64 -7.61
N ILE A 215 -28.55 -5.97 -6.56
CA ILE A 215 -28.35 -7.33 -6.09
C ILE A 215 -29.15 -7.56 -4.81
N ARG A 216 -30.29 -8.27 -4.87
CA ARG A 216 -31.22 -8.46 -3.73
C ARG A 216 -30.60 -9.01 -2.45
N LYS A 217 -29.49 -9.76 -2.58
CA LYS A 217 -28.79 -10.41 -1.44
C LYS A 217 -27.65 -9.57 -0.88
N ALA A 218 -27.23 -8.53 -1.57
CA ALA A 218 -26.32 -7.52 -1.07
C ALA A 218 -27.12 -6.46 -0.30
N LYS A 219 -26.57 -5.98 0.82
CA LYS A 219 -27.24 -4.99 1.69
C LYS A 219 -26.68 -3.58 1.56
N GLY A 220 -25.44 -3.45 1.07
CA GLY A 220 -24.77 -2.19 0.85
C GLY A 220 -23.27 -2.28 1.08
N VAL A 221 -22.56 -1.22 0.73
CA VAL A 221 -21.16 -1.00 1.05
C VAL A 221 -21.08 -0.53 2.50
N VAL A 222 -20.07 -0.99 3.23
CA VAL A 222 -19.73 -0.47 4.57
C VAL A 222 -18.98 0.84 4.39
N GLU A 223 -19.35 1.87 5.12
CA GLU A 223 -18.68 3.15 5.08
C GLU A 223 -17.22 3.03 5.52
N GLY A 224 -16.33 3.71 4.81
CA GLY A 224 -14.90 3.71 5.04
C GLY A 224 -14.13 2.72 4.17
N GLU A 225 -12.81 2.85 4.20
CA GLU A 225 -11.89 1.93 3.56
C GLU A 225 -11.45 0.87 4.56
N THR A 226 -11.33 -0.37 4.12
CA THR A 226 -10.75 -1.45 4.90
C THR A 226 -9.24 -1.45 4.69
N ASN A 227 -8.46 -1.39 5.77
CA ASN A 227 -7.01 -1.50 5.66
C ASN A 227 -6.63 -2.94 5.29
N ILE A 228 -5.65 -3.11 4.41
CA ILE A 228 -5.17 -4.44 4.02
C ILE A 228 -4.72 -5.27 5.23
N ASN A 229 -4.12 -4.63 6.24
CA ASN A 229 -3.69 -5.30 7.48
C ASN A 229 -4.85 -5.91 8.27
N GLU A 230 -6.07 -5.38 8.12
CA GLU A 230 -7.26 -5.93 8.81
C GLU A 230 -7.72 -7.26 8.18
N ILE A 231 -7.40 -7.47 6.91
CA ILE A 231 -7.79 -8.68 6.15
C ILE A 231 -6.62 -9.59 5.81
N GLU A 232 -5.40 -9.19 6.11
CA GLU A 232 -4.17 -9.95 5.81
C GLU A 232 -4.25 -11.40 6.33
N HIS A 233 -4.74 -11.57 7.54
CA HIS A 233 -4.90 -12.89 8.16
C HIS A 233 -5.91 -13.82 7.44
N PHE A 234 -6.73 -13.26 6.52
CA PHE A 234 -7.59 -14.04 5.64
C PHE A 234 -6.93 -14.35 4.30
N LEU A 235 -5.88 -13.62 3.93
CA LEU A 235 -5.15 -13.77 2.67
C LEU A 235 -3.98 -14.75 2.80
N ALA A 236 -3.30 -14.74 3.94
CA ALA A 236 -2.24 -15.69 4.21
C ALA A 236 -2.86 -17.09 4.46
N PRO A 237 -2.43 -18.13 3.75
CA PRO A 237 -2.75 -19.49 4.14
C PRO A 237 -2.18 -19.68 5.54
N LYS A 238 -3.05 -19.97 6.53
CA LYS A 238 -2.56 -20.44 7.81
C LYS A 238 -1.91 -21.78 7.54
N LEU A 239 -0.63 -21.86 7.77
CA LEU A 239 0.06 -23.14 7.78
C LEU A 239 -0.64 -23.99 8.85
N ALA A 240 -1.15 -25.14 8.45
CA ALA A 240 -1.88 -26.00 9.37
C ALA A 240 -0.97 -26.45 10.53
N VAL A 241 0.34 -26.40 10.31
CA VAL A 241 1.39 -26.73 11.28
C VAL A 241 1.67 -25.64 12.33
N GLU A 242 1.25 -24.36 12.13
CA GLU A 242 1.53 -23.25 13.07
C GLU A 242 1.02 -23.49 14.51
N CYS A 243 -0.01 -24.31 14.66
CA CYS A 243 -0.62 -24.59 15.97
C CYS A 243 -0.14 -25.92 16.57
N ILE A 244 0.76 -26.64 15.90
CA ILE A 244 1.24 -27.96 16.26
C ILE A 244 2.70 -27.86 16.69
N ALA A 245 3.06 -28.50 17.77
CA ALA A 245 4.43 -28.57 18.25
C ALA A 245 4.94 -30.05 18.24
N GLU A 246 6.25 -30.20 18.19
CA GLU A 246 6.86 -31.51 18.37
C GLU A 246 6.47 -32.07 19.74
N GLY A 247 6.08 -33.35 19.79
CA GLY A 247 5.56 -34.03 20.97
C GLY A 247 4.03 -34.02 21.08
N ASP A 248 3.34 -33.13 20.40
CA ASP A 248 1.87 -33.07 20.44
C ASP A 248 1.21 -34.35 19.91
N ILE A 249 0.03 -34.65 20.45
CA ILE A 249 -0.78 -35.80 20.03
C ILE A 249 -1.82 -35.33 19.02
N VAL A 250 -1.81 -35.92 17.84
CA VAL A 250 -2.69 -35.62 16.73
C VAL A 250 -3.47 -36.84 16.27
N GLU A 251 -4.63 -36.61 15.65
CA GLU A 251 -5.41 -37.61 14.94
C GLU A 251 -5.29 -37.36 13.42
N LEU A 252 -5.00 -38.40 12.66
CA LEU A 252 -4.96 -38.30 11.21
C LEU A 252 -6.35 -38.22 10.65
N SER A 253 -6.67 -37.12 9.95
CA SER A 253 -8.00 -36.85 9.38
C SER A 253 -8.16 -37.36 7.95
N ALA A 254 -7.05 -37.71 7.29
CA ALA A 254 -7.04 -38.16 5.88
C ALA A 254 -5.94 -39.21 5.65
N GLY A 255 -6.00 -39.84 4.47
CA GLY A 255 -5.01 -40.85 4.04
C GLY A 255 -5.30 -42.27 4.56
N PRO A 256 -4.33 -43.22 4.38
CA PRO A 256 -4.50 -44.61 4.73
C PRO A 256 -4.59 -44.86 6.23
N PHE A 257 -4.15 -43.91 7.06
CA PHE A 257 -4.14 -44.01 8.53
C PHE A 257 -5.20 -43.09 9.16
N LYS A 258 -6.23 -42.77 8.43
CA LYS A 258 -7.34 -41.90 8.91
C LYS A 258 -7.98 -42.47 10.17
N GLY A 259 -8.06 -41.66 11.23
CA GLY A 259 -8.60 -42.01 12.53
C GLY A 259 -7.58 -42.50 13.52
N GLU A 260 -6.33 -42.77 13.08
CA GLU A 260 -5.24 -43.17 13.95
C GLU A 260 -4.68 -41.99 14.75
N LYS A 261 -4.25 -42.27 15.97
CA LYS A 261 -3.57 -41.29 16.82
C LYS A 261 -2.07 -41.44 16.66
N ALA A 262 -1.39 -40.33 16.63
CA ALA A 262 0.05 -40.29 16.43
C ALA A 262 0.69 -39.14 17.25
N ARG A 263 1.96 -39.27 17.51
CA ARG A 263 2.78 -38.21 18.13
C ARG A 263 3.58 -37.50 17.05
N VAL A 264 3.60 -36.19 17.09
CA VAL A 264 4.42 -35.36 16.21
C VAL A 264 5.89 -35.48 16.58
N THR A 265 6.73 -35.86 15.64
CA THR A 265 8.19 -36.01 15.83
C THR A 265 9.00 -34.94 15.13
N GLN A 266 8.49 -34.39 14.03
CA GLN A 266 9.14 -33.32 13.28
C GLN A 266 8.12 -32.46 12.52
N ILE A 267 8.42 -31.18 12.38
CA ILE A 267 7.60 -30.22 11.66
C ILE A 267 8.42 -29.57 10.57
N ASP A 268 7.93 -29.58 9.33
CA ASP A 268 8.45 -28.82 8.20
C ASP A 268 7.47 -27.70 7.84
N GLU A 269 7.71 -26.52 8.39
CA GLU A 269 6.89 -25.34 8.15
C GLU A 269 6.96 -24.88 6.68
N SER A 270 8.08 -25.15 5.99
CA SER A 270 8.27 -24.69 4.61
C SER A 270 7.38 -25.42 3.62
N ASN A 271 7.12 -26.71 3.89
CA ASN A 271 6.29 -27.57 3.05
C ASN A 271 4.88 -27.80 3.61
N ASP A 272 4.55 -27.23 4.78
CA ASP A 272 3.32 -27.50 5.55
C ASP A 272 3.12 -29.00 5.80
N GLU A 273 4.23 -29.70 6.19
CA GLU A 273 4.26 -31.14 6.44
C GLU A 273 4.69 -31.43 7.87
N ILE A 274 4.15 -32.50 8.44
CA ILE A 274 4.56 -33.05 9.73
C ILE A 274 4.90 -34.52 9.63
N THR A 275 5.91 -34.93 10.36
CA THR A 275 6.25 -36.33 10.55
C THR A 275 5.71 -36.79 11.90
N VAL A 276 4.97 -37.88 11.89
CA VAL A 276 4.29 -38.42 13.07
C VAL A 276 4.63 -39.88 13.27
N GLU A 277 4.59 -40.35 14.52
CA GLU A 277 4.72 -41.74 14.92
C GLU A 277 3.37 -42.27 15.41
N LEU A 278 2.88 -43.36 14.78
CA LEU A 278 1.59 -43.99 15.13
C LEU A 278 1.70 -44.75 16.43
N PHE A 279 0.74 -44.60 17.37
CA PHE A 279 0.75 -45.30 18.66
C PHE A 279 0.46 -46.79 18.54
N GLU A 280 -0.33 -47.20 17.55
CA GLU A 280 -0.74 -48.63 17.41
C GLU A 280 0.25 -49.47 16.60
N ALA A 281 1.32 -48.87 16.08
CA ALA A 281 2.33 -49.59 15.32
C ALA A 281 3.28 -50.38 16.25
N THR A 282 3.43 -51.64 16.01
CA THR A 282 4.35 -52.52 16.78
C THR A 282 5.82 -52.12 16.64
N VAL A 283 6.15 -51.41 15.56
CA VAL A 283 7.44 -50.78 15.28
C VAL A 283 7.18 -49.31 14.94
N PRO A 284 7.86 -48.36 15.58
CA PRO A 284 7.69 -46.96 15.27
C PRO A 284 8.12 -46.66 13.81
N ILE A 285 7.14 -46.41 12.96
CA ILE A 285 7.36 -46.03 11.58
C ILE A 285 7.00 -44.56 11.45
N PRO A 286 7.98 -43.69 11.11
CA PRO A 286 7.65 -42.28 10.85
C PRO A 286 6.82 -42.14 9.56
N VAL A 287 5.73 -41.43 9.66
CA VAL A 287 4.82 -41.13 8.52
C VAL A 287 4.76 -39.62 8.33
N THR A 288 5.14 -39.13 7.15
CA THR A 288 5.02 -37.72 6.81
C THR A 288 3.67 -37.47 6.17
N VAL A 289 2.94 -36.50 6.70
CA VAL A 289 1.62 -36.08 6.25
C VAL A 289 1.55 -34.56 6.18
N ARG A 290 0.64 -34.07 5.36
CA ARG A 290 0.39 -32.62 5.29
C ARG A 290 -0.27 -32.13 6.58
N GLY A 291 0.02 -30.89 6.97
CA GLY A 291 -0.54 -30.25 8.16
C GLY A 291 -2.08 -30.21 8.15
N ASP A 292 -2.72 -30.03 6.98
CA ASP A 292 -4.18 -30.03 6.84
C ASP A 292 -4.82 -31.44 7.02
N HIS A 293 -4.00 -32.49 7.04
CA HIS A 293 -4.45 -33.87 7.25
C HIS A 293 -4.37 -34.32 8.72
N VAL A 294 -4.11 -33.42 9.65
CA VAL A 294 -4.06 -33.74 11.07
C VAL A 294 -4.98 -32.85 11.89
N ARG A 295 -5.40 -33.36 13.03
CA ARG A 295 -6.19 -32.66 14.02
C ARG A 295 -5.52 -32.81 15.39
N LEU A 296 -5.19 -31.69 16.00
CA LEU A 296 -4.64 -31.65 17.36
C LEU A 296 -5.65 -32.24 18.36
N LEU A 297 -5.25 -33.24 19.13
CA LEU A 297 -6.05 -33.82 20.20
C LEU A 297 -5.59 -33.33 21.57
N ASP A 298 -4.29 -33.32 21.84
CA ASP A 298 -3.74 -32.87 23.11
C ASP A 298 -2.38 -32.19 22.89
N LYS A 299 -2.07 -31.18 23.73
CA LYS A 299 -0.77 -30.50 23.71
C LYS A 299 0.13 -31.14 24.75
N GLU A 300 1.38 -31.40 24.37
CA GLU A 300 2.39 -31.79 25.35
C GLU A 300 2.56 -30.65 26.36
N LYS A 301 2.32 -30.92 27.65
CA LYS A 301 2.60 -29.96 28.71
C LYS A 301 4.11 -29.76 28.76
N GLN A 302 4.58 -28.62 28.25
CA GLN A 302 5.95 -28.19 28.51
C GLN A 302 6.11 -28.04 30.05
N MET A 303 6.95 -28.90 30.63
CA MET A 303 7.43 -28.77 32.01
C MET A 303 8.53 -27.71 32.07
#